data_1c3f79610e3479196f5b99436ee9b8c0
#
_entry.id   1c3f79610e3479196f5b99436ee9b8c0
#
_cell.length_a   1.000
_cell.length_b   1.000
_cell.length_c   1.000
_cell.angle_alpha   90.00
_cell.angle_beta   90.00
_cell.angle_gamma   90.00
#
_symmetry.space_group_name_H-M   'P 1'
#
loop_
_entity.id
_entity.type
_entity.pdbx_description
1 polymer ?
#
loop_
_entity_poly.entity_id
_entity_poly.type
_entity_poly.pdbx_seq_one_letter_code
_entity_poly.pdbx_strand_id
1 'polypeptide(L)'
;MRNRQMGLSLGGLIFGSVVLIFVVLLGLKVGPMYMEYFTAKEAITAIANSGETSPADIRRSFDARQAIDEMPSLKPSDLVISREGGQVVISFAYRKEIPLFANVGLYIDFQASSSGP
;
A
#
# COMPACT_ATOMS: atom_id res chain seq x y z
N MET A 1 -7.44 41.39 18.39
CA MET A 1 -7.54 39.96 18.18
C MET A 1 -8.14 39.59 16.82
N ARG A 2 -9.34 40.00 16.55
CA ARG A 2 -9.94 39.70 15.26
C ARG A 2 -9.18 40.32 14.11
N ASN A 3 -8.61 41.47 14.32
CA ASN A 3 -7.84 42.12 13.26
C ASN A 3 -6.66 41.32 12.84
N ARG A 4 -6.01 40.67 13.82
CA ARG A 4 -4.90 39.79 13.50
C ARG A 4 -5.38 38.60 12.72
N GLN A 5 -6.54 38.07 13.08
CA GLN A 5 -7.10 36.95 12.36
C GLN A 5 -7.41 37.31 10.92
N MET A 6 -7.92 38.53 10.74
CA MET A 6 -8.23 38.97 9.39
C MET A 6 -6.95 39.19 8.60
N GLY A 7 -5.94 39.79 9.21
CA GLY A 7 -4.67 40.01 8.56
C GLY A 7 -3.98 38.70 8.24
N LEU A 8 -4.11 37.72 9.12
CA LEU A 8 -3.57 36.40 8.88
C LEU A 8 -4.38 35.67 7.84
N SER A 9 -5.69 35.89 7.78
CA SER A 9 -6.53 35.04 6.95
C SER A 9 -6.30 35.25 5.47
N LEU A 10 -5.79 36.38 5.02
CA LEU A 10 -5.50 36.50 3.58
C LEU A 10 -4.31 35.64 3.19
N GLY A 11 -3.15 35.84 3.79
CA GLY A 11 -1.99 35.03 3.54
C GLY A 11 -2.17 33.61 4.04
N GLY A 12 -2.75 33.49 5.25
CA GLY A 12 -2.97 32.19 5.86
C GLY A 12 -4.02 31.37 5.11
N LEU A 13 -5.05 32.04 4.59
CA LEU A 13 -6.08 31.35 3.81
C LEU A 13 -5.50 30.77 2.52
N ILE A 14 -4.69 31.57 1.84
CA ILE A 14 -4.04 31.11 0.61
C ILE A 14 -3.10 29.95 0.91
N PHE A 15 -2.25 30.11 1.91
CA PHE A 15 -1.31 29.06 2.29
C PHE A 15 -2.04 27.81 2.75
N GLY A 16 -3.06 27.97 3.59
CA GLY A 16 -3.85 26.85 4.07
C GLY A 16 -4.57 26.13 2.96
N SER A 17 -5.08 26.88 1.97
CA SER A 17 -5.73 26.26 0.83
C SER A 17 -4.77 25.45 0.00
N VAL A 18 -3.56 25.95 -0.22
CA VAL A 18 -2.54 25.23 -0.98
C VAL A 18 -2.16 23.95 -0.24
N VAL A 19 -1.95 24.05 1.07
CA VAL A 19 -1.61 22.88 1.88
C VAL A 19 -2.74 21.84 1.84
N LEU A 20 -3.98 22.31 1.99
CA LEU A 20 -5.14 21.42 1.96
C LEU A 20 -5.26 20.70 0.63
N ILE A 21 -5.12 21.43 -0.46
CA ILE A 21 -5.17 20.84 -1.80
C ILE A 21 -4.07 19.80 -1.96
N PHE A 22 -2.87 20.13 -1.50
CA PHE A 22 -1.75 19.21 -1.59
C PHE A 22 -2.02 17.92 -0.80
N VAL A 23 -2.56 18.05 0.42
CA VAL A 23 -2.89 16.90 1.26
C VAL A 23 -3.97 16.04 0.62
N VAL A 24 -5.00 16.68 0.06
CA VAL A 24 -6.09 15.95 -0.61
C VAL A 24 -5.54 15.19 -1.83
N LEU A 25 -4.74 15.86 -2.65
CA LEU A 25 -4.18 15.22 -3.83
C LEU A 25 -3.26 14.05 -3.44
N LEU A 26 -2.48 14.24 -2.39
CA LEU A 26 -1.60 13.19 -1.90
C LEU A 26 -2.42 12.00 -1.40
N GLY A 27 -3.50 12.27 -0.66
CA GLY A 27 -4.40 11.23 -0.19
C GLY A 27 -5.04 10.45 -1.32
N LEU A 28 -5.43 11.15 -2.40
CA LEU A 28 -6.01 10.48 -3.56
C LEU A 28 -5.00 9.58 -4.28
N LYS A 29 -3.73 9.92 -4.21
CA LYS A 29 -2.69 9.08 -4.80
C LYS A 29 -2.33 7.91 -3.90
N VAL A 30 -2.25 8.15 -2.60
CA VAL A 30 -1.81 7.13 -1.64
C VAL A 30 -2.92 6.17 -1.27
N GLY A 31 -4.17 6.64 -1.24
CA GLY A 31 -5.30 5.80 -0.85
C GLY A 31 -5.39 4.48 -1.61
N PRO A 32 -5.41 4.52 -2.95
CA PRO A 32 -5.44 3.28 -3.72
C PRO A 32 -4.26 2.36 -3.45
N MET A 33 -3.09 2.92 -3.14
CA MET A 33 -1.91 2.12 -2.84
C MET A 33 -2.11 1.32 -1.56
N TYR A 34 -2.71 1.92 -0.54
CA TYR A 34 -3.01 1.21 0.69
C TYR A 34 -4.10 0.19 0.50
N MET A 35 -5.10 0.48 -0.34
CA MET A 35 -6.14 -0.50 -0.64
C MET A 35 -5.56 -1.73 -1.31
N GLU A 36 -4.65 -1.53 -2.25
CA GLU A 36 -3.95 -2.64 -2.89
C GLU A 36 -3.15 -3.44 -1.87
N TYR A 37 -2.49 -2.75 -0.96
CA TYR A 37 -1.70 -3.39 0.10
C TYR A 37 -2.58 -4.28 0.99
N PHE A 38 -3.72 -3.74 1.43
CA PHE A 38 -4.62 -4.53 2.28
C PHE A 38 -5.23 -5.70 1.52
N THR A 39 -5.55 -5.52 0.25
CA THR A 39 -6.05 -6.60 -0.59
C THR A 39 -5.01 -7.70 -0.74
N ALA A 40 -3.76 -7.32 -0.97
CA ALA A 40 -2.66 -8.28 -1.10
C ALA A 40 -2.42 -9.02 0.20
N LYS A 41 -2.47 -8.31 1.34
CA LYS A 41 -2.29 -8.92 2.65
C LYS A 41 -3.39 -9.93 2.93
N GLU A 42 -4.63 -9.58 2.59
CA GLU A 42 -5.75 -10.47 2.76
C GLU A 42 -5.61 -11.71 1.86
N ALA A 43 -5.13 -11.50 0.64
CA ALA A 43 -4.94 -12.60 -0.29
C ALA A 43 -3.91 -13.60 0.22
N ILE A 44 -2.75 -13.13 0.70
CA ILE A 44 -1.73 -14.05 1.18
C ILE A 44 -2.18 -14.76 2.46
N THR A 45 -2.95 -14.09 3.31
CA THR A 45 -3.48 -14.71 4.51
C THR A 45 -4.46 -15.82 4.15
N ALA A 46 -5.35 -15.57 3.21
CA ALA A 46 -6.30 -16.58 2.77
C ALA A 46 -5.61 -17.78 2.14
N ILE A 47 -4.58 -17.53 1.32
CA ILE A 47 -3.85 -18.61 0.68
C ILE A 47 -3.08 -19.44 1.71
N ALA A 48 -2.47 -18.78 2.68
CA ALA A 48 -1.73 -19.48 3.73
C ALA A 48 -2.64 -20.38 4.55
N ASN A 49 -3.91 -19.99 4.70
CA ASN A 49 -4.88 -20.75 5.46
C ASN A 49 -5.63 -21.78 4.62
N SER A 50 -5.39 -21.83 3.33
CA SER A 50 -6.12 -22.73 2.44
C SER A 50 -5.61 -24.16 2.44
N GLY A 51 -4.48 -24.40 3.09
CA GLY A 51 -3.89 -25.74 3.13
C GLY A 51 -2.89 -26.02 2.02
N GLU A 52 -2.68 -25.09 1.12
CA GLU A 52 -1.69 -25.24 0.07
C GLU A 52 -0.29 -25.12 0.68
N THR A 53 0.60 -26.04 0.32
CA THR A 53 1.95 -26.08 0.87
C THR A 53 3.03 -25.94 -0.18
N SER A 54 2.71 -26.21 -1.43
CA SER A 54 3.68 -26.11 -2.52
C SER A 54 3.85 -24.64 -2.92
N PRO A 55 5.09 -24.13 -2.99
CA PRO A 55 5.30 -22.76 -3.46
C PRO A 55 4.70 -22.48 -4.84
N ALA A 56 4.77 -23.46 -5.74
CA ALA A 56 4.20 -23.29 -7.08
C ALA A 56 2.69 -23.11 -7.02
N ASP A 57 2.00 -23.90 -6.19
CA ASP A 57 0.56 -23.80 -6.04
C ASP A 57 0.16 -22.50 -5.36
N ILE A 58 0.94 -22.07 -4.39
CA ILE A 58 0.69 -20.81 -3.69
C ILE A 58 0.80 -19.63 -4.67
N ARG A 59 1.84 -19.64 -5.50
CA ARG A 59 2.00 -18.58 -6.48
C ARG A 59 0.91 -18.59 -7.53
N ARG A 60 0.45 -19.77 -7.91
CA ARG A 60 -0.64 -19.91 -8.87
C ARG A 60 -1.95 -19.36 -8.29
N SER A 61 -2.21 -19.64 -7.01
CA SER A 61 -3.38 -19.12 -6.33
C SER A 61 -3.32 -17.60 -6.23
N PHE A 62 -2.15 -17.06 -5.95
CA PHE A 62 -1.99 -15.60 -5.89
C PHE A 62 -2.23 -14.98 -7.27
N ASP A 63 -1.71 -15.59 -8.32
CA ASP A 63 -1.89 -15.10 -9.67
C ASP A 63 -3.37 -15.05 -10.05
N ALA A 64 -4.11 -16.09 -9.67
CA ALA A 64 -5.55 -16.12 -9.93
C ALA A 64 -6.28 -15.01 -9.16
N ARG A 65 -5.89 -14.76 -7.91
CA ARG A 65 -6.49 -13.69 -7.13
C ARG A 65 -6.12 -12.31 -7.69
N GLN A 66 -4.90 -12.18 -8.19
CA GLN A 66 -4.46 -10.93 -8.77
C GLN A 66 -5.29 -10.54 -9.98
N ALA A 67 -5.71 -11.51 -10.77
CA ALA A 67 -6.55 -11.26 -11.93
C ALA A 67 -7.93 -10.73 -11.53
N ILE A 68 -8.42 -11.12 -10.35
CA ILE A 68 -9.75 -10.73 -9.88
C ILE A 68 -9.67 -9.43 -9.08
N ASP A 69 -8.69 -9.31 -8.20
CA ASP A 69 -8.63 -8.24 -7.20
C ASP A 69 -7.75 -7.06 -7.61
N GLU A 70 -7.09 -7.13 -8.75
CA GLU A 70 -6.25 -6.06 -9.26
C GLU A 70 -5.17 -5.64 -8.28
N MET A 71 -4.04 -6.31 -8.34
CA MET A 71 -2.86 -5.98 -7.52
C MET A 71 -1.67 -5.77 -8.44
N PRO A 72 -1.65 -4.68 -9.21
CA PRO A 72 -0.62 -4.51 -10.25
C PRO A 72 0.79 -4.29 -9.71
N SER A 73 0.92 -3.90 -8.45
CA SER A 73 2.23 -3.63 -7.87
C SER A 73 2.96 -4.89 -7.43
N LEU A 74 2.27 -6.02 -7.39
CA LEU A 74 2.84 -7.28 -6.95
C LEU A 74 2.75 -8.33 -8.04
N LYS A 75 3.74 -9.21 -8.06
CA LYS A 75 3.75 -10.37 -8.95
C LYS A 75 3.85 -11.61 -8.08
N PRO A 76 3.37 -12.77 -8.57
CA PRO A 76 3.53 -14.00 -7.79
C PRO A 76 4.98 -14.29 -7.41
N SER A 77 5.93 -13.87 -8.26
CA SER A 77 7.35 -14.06 -7.98
C SER A 77 7.87 -13.17 -6.86
N ASP A 78 7.12 -12.13 -6.48
CA ASP A 78 7.51 -11.25 -5.38
C ASP A 78 7.20 -11.84 -4.02
N LEU A 79 6.45 -12.93 -3.98
CA LEU A 79 6.09 -13.57 -2.72
C LEU A 79 7.26 -14.37 -2.19
N VAL A 80 7.53 -14.21 -0.90
CA VAL A 80 8.49 -15.02 -0.18
C VAL A 80 7.71 -16.06 0.61
N ILE A 81 7.96 -17.33 0.31
CA ILE A 81 7.22 -18.43 0.90
C ILE A 81 8.17 -19.23 1.77
N SER A 82 7.83 -19.35 3.04
CA SER A 82 8.64 -20.08 4.00
C SER A 82 7.76 -20.92 4.90
N ARG A 83 8.38 -21.70 5.76
CA ARG A 83 7.65 -22.51 6.73
C ARG A 83 8.18 -22.22 8.12
N GLU A 84 7.27 -22.01 9.04
CA GLU A 84 7.60 -21.77 10.43
C GLU A 84 6.65 -22.58 11.29
N GLY A 85 7.20 -23.43 12.14
CA GLY A 85 6.40 -24.25 13.04
C GLY A 85 5.39 -25.14 12.33
N GLY A 86 5.73 -25.61 11.14
CA GLY A 86 4.85 -26.47 10.38
C GLY A 86 3.79 -25.73 9.58
N GLN A 87 3.77 -24.41 9.65
CA GLN A 87 2.83 -23.60 8.90
C GLN A 87 3.53 -22.89 7.76
N VAL A 88 2.77 -22.67 6.67
CA VAL A 88 3.26 -21.90 5.54
C VAL A 88 3.13 -20.43 5.87
N VAL A 89 4.21 -19.69 5.69
CA VAL A 89 4.21 -18.24 5.89
C VAL A 89 4.52 -17.58 4.54
N ILE A 90 3.63 -16.72 4.11
CA ILE A 90 3.79 -15.99 2.85
C ILE A 90 3.99 -14.51 3.21
N SER A 91 4.99 -13.91 2.62
CA SER A 91 5.25 -12.49 2.85
C SER A 91 5.60 -11.81 1.55
N PHE A 92 5.52 -10.49 1.56
CA PHE A 92 5.92 -9.68 0.41
C PHE A 92 6.43 -8.33 0.89
N ALA A 93 7.22 -7.70 0.05
CA ALA A 93 7.66 -6.34 0.29
C ALA A 93 7.83 -5.66 -1.05
N TYR A 94 7.40 -4.42 -1.14
CA TYR A 94 7.58 -3.64 -2.36
C TYR A 94 7.56 -2.16 -2.02
N ARG A 95 8.12 -1.37 -2.92
CA ARG A 95 8.20 0.08 -2.75
C ARG A 95 7.39 0.75 -3.84
N LYS A 96 6.57 1.72 -3.43
CA LYS A 96 5.84 2.58 -4.36
C LYS A 96 6.43 3.98 -4.28
N GLU A 97 6.73 4.52 -5.44
CA GLU A 97 7.24 5.88 -5.53
C GLU A 97 6.14 6.81 -6.00
N ILE A 98 6.07 7.97 -5.37
CA ILE A 98 5.07 8.97 -5.67
C ILE A 98 5.80 10.23 -6.11
N PRO A 99 5.88 10.48 -7.42
CA PRO A 99 6.51 11.72 -7.88
C PRO A 99 5.64 12.91 -7.51
N LEU A 100 6.25 13.93 -6.93
CA LEU A 100 5.52 15.14 -6.54
C LEU A 100 5.73 16.24 -7.54
N PHE A 101 6.98 16.68 -7.71
CA PHE A 101 7.31 17.69 -8.69
C PHE A 101 8.81 17.64 -8.97
N ALA A 102 9.18 17.97 -10.19
CA ALA A 102 10.57 17.96 -10.64
C ALA A 102 11.25 16.64 -10.22
N ASN A 103 12.33 16.73 -9.45
CA ASN A 103 13.04 15.55 -8.97
C ASN A 103 12.72 15.22 -7.52
N VAL A 104 11.63 15.78 -6.98
CA VAL A 104 11.20 15.53 -5.61
C VAL A 104 10.06 14.54 -5.62
N GLY A 105 10.14 13.53 -4.77
CA GLY A 105 9.09 12.54 -4.65
C GLY A 105 9.11 11.90 -3.29
N LEU A 106 8.10 11.09 -3.03
CA LEU A 106 7.99 10.29 -1.82
C LEU A 106 8.03 8.83 -2.20
N TYR A 107 8.38 7.99 -1.23
CA TYR A 107 8.23 6.56 -1.44
C TYR A 107 7.63 5.94 -0.18
N ILE A 108 6.96 4.83 -0.38
CA ILE A 108 6.37 4.07 0.71
C ILE A 108 6.82 2.63 0.54
N ASP A 109 7.38 2.07 1.60
CA ASP A 109 7.75 0.66 1.63
C ASP A 109 6.60 -0.12 2.25
N PHE A 110 6.01 -1.01 1.46
CA PHE A 110 4.94 -1.88 1.93
C PHE A 110 5.50 -3.26 2.19
N GLN A 111 5.11 -3.84 3.30
CA GLN A 111 5.47 -5.23 3.61
C GLN A 111 4.40 -5.85 4.47
N ALA A 112 4.20 -7.13 4.30
CA ALA A 112 3.20 -7.85 5.07
C ALA A 112 3.57 -9.31 5.13
N SER A 113 3.01 -10.00 6.11
CA SER A 113 3.21 -11.43 6.29
C SER A 113 1.87 -12.05 6.66
N SER A 114 1.66 -13.29 6.21
CA SER A 114 0.45 -14.02 6.55
C SER A 114 0.45 -14.48 8.00
N SER A 115 1.60 -14.47 8.68
CA SER A 115 1.70 -14.94 10.06
C SER A 115 1.51 -13.83 11.08
N GLY A 116 1.34 -12.59 10.66
CA GLY A 116 1.15 -11.53 11.62
C GLY A 116 1.21 -10.15 11.02
N PRO A 117 1.08 -9.13 11.86
CA PRO A 117 1.11 -7.75 11.40
C PRO A 117 2.45 -7.30 10.91
#